data_bf225ecacb8d5fb3ad0c3f78bd5c4625
#
_entry.id   bf225ecacb8d5fb3ad0c3f78bd5c4625
#
_cell.length_a   1.000
_cell.length_b   1.000
_cell.length_c   1.000
_cell.angle_alpha   90.00
_cell.angle_beta   90.00
_cell.angle_gamma   90.00
#
_symmetry.space_group_name_H-M   'P 1'
#
loop_
_entity.id
_entity.type
_entity.pdbx_description
1 polymer ?
#
loop_
_entity_poly.entity_id
_entity_poly.type
_entity_poly.pdbx_seq_one_letter_code
_entity_poly.pdbx_strand_id
1 'polypeptide(L)'
;MLRIKHDVSVCGVFAQEQPQYVPLKRVSVDSTIRAFAADVTITQVFRNDETVPIEAVYCFPIEEQAAIYKFKAQIDDREINAQLKEKKEAQQEYNNALQQGHGAYLLEQDEKSQDCFIINIGALPPSKECTITIGYVSELNLVLNSTIQFVIPTTIAPRYSPDKSGIASPAGTTSKYVQVSPYTIDFRCYIEKTLGSQKEQITRVSSSSHPIEINLVQEDAYVVTFAQQNTHLDRDILINIQLSDQRNSTITAVESGAVMATFLPTEDDCHQALKNDDLTNEFIFIVDCSGSMQDENKIGLARQAMLLFFKSLPVNCYFNIVRFGSQYKTLFNEITAVYNENNAQQAEQLIKQMQADLGGTELLRPIQWLKENVPSQGRARQVFLLTDGEISNVTEVLDLCRSMATSTRIFSFGLGQSPSRALVKGLARTTNGRFVFIPPNSSVDLYVGEQLQKALQPCITNVHAKWNLGTPVQTAPTQLPPVYVNDCLIVYALLEDKTVPFDHNSSVELQIGSDDRSIGMAKINHIPSVSSNETIARLAAKALILELQHAKLPSSNMKIGSTQARFQELQKAMETKEEDTETSSEETTKQRIITLSL
;
A
#
# COMPACT_ATOMS: atom_id res chain seq x y z
N MET A 1 -1.14 -20.61 -5.95
CA MET A 1 -0.89 -22.03 -5.80
C MET A 1 -2.14 -22.73 -5.35
N LEU A 2 -2.43 -23.90 -5.89
CA LEU A 2 -3.70 -24.60 -5.75
C LEU A 2 -3.54 -25.96 -5.07
N ARG A 3 -4.47 -26.32 -4.19
CA ARG A 3 -4.61 -27.68 -3.64
C ARG A 3 -6.07 -28.13 -3.68
N ILE A 4 -6.28 -29.42 -3.87
CA ILE A 4 -7.57 -30.09 -3.92
C ILE A 4 -7.85 -30.77 -2.57
N LYS A 5 -9.09 -30.69 -2.08
CA LYS A 5 -9.60 -31.49 -0.97
C LYS A 5 -10.37 -32.68 -1.52
N HIS A 6 -9.98 -33.90 -1.12
CA HIS A 6 -10.86 -35.07 -1.21
C HIS A 6 -11.57 -35.23 0.13
N ASP A 7 -12.89 -35.31 0.11
CA ASP A 7 -13.66 -35.85 1.22
C ASP A 7 -13.44 -37.35 1.26
N VAL A 8 -12.49 -37.82 2.10
CA VAL A 8 -12.31 -39.22 2.39
C VAL A 8 -13.04 -39.54 3.68
N SER A 9 -14.30 -39.87 3.55
CA SER A 9 -14.98 -40.72 4.54
C SER A 9 -15.04 -42.13 3.99
N VAL A 10 -13.95 -42.90 4.10
CA VAL A 10 -13.95 -44.37 4.20
C VAL A 10 -12.58 -44.86 4.71
N CYS A 11 -12.64 -45.49 5.86
CA CYS A 11 -11.85 -46.55 6.45
C CYS A 11 -10.47 -46.92 5.84
N GLY A 12 -9.41 -46.57 6.59
CA GLY A 12 -8.28 -47.44 6.88
C GLY A 12 -7.42 -47.98 5.73
N VAL A 13 -6.52 -47.16 5.20
CA VAL A 13 -5.15 -47.56 4.81
C VAL A 13 -4.31 -46.28 4.73
N PHE A 14 -3.16 -46.20 5.40
CA PHE A 14 -2.20 -45.14 5.28
C PHE A 14 -1.53 -45.15 3.89
N ALA A 15 -2.15 -44.53 2.91
CA ALA A 15 -1.48 -44.14 1.68
C ALA A 15 -0.92 -42.74 1.91
N GLN A 16 0.36 -42.51 1.70
CA GLN A 16 0.94 -41.15 1.60
C GLN A 16 0.27 -40.47 0.42
N GLU A 17 -0.71 -39.60 0.72
CA GLU A 17 -1.36 -38.76 -0.29
C GLU A 17 -0.33 -37.81 -0.89
N GLN A 18 0.01 -38.02 -2.15
CA GLN A 18 0.72 -36.98 -2.93
C GLN A 18 -0.25 -35.79 -3.11
N PRO A 19 0.17 -34.57 -2.84
CA PRO A 19 -0.68 -33.39 -3.04
C PRO A 19 -1.04 -33.29 -4.53
N GLN A 20 -2.32 -33.39 -4.83
CA GLN A 20 -2.84 -33.20 -6.17
C GLN A 20 -3.02 -31.70 -6.41
N TYR A 21 -2.55 -31.20 -7.54
CA TYR A 21 -2.61 -29.80 -7.91
C TYR A 21 -3.64 -29.61 -9.02
N VAL A 22 -4.52 -28.62 -8.89
CA VAL A 22 -5.29 -28.15 -10.05
C VAL A 22 -4.31 -27.40 -10.95
N PRO A 23 -4.03 -27.89 -12.15
CA PRO A 23 -3.06 -27.23 -12.99
C PRO A 23 -3.63 -25.92 -13.52
N LEU A 24 -3.10 -24.81 -13.07
CA LEU A 24 -3.21 -23.55 -13.76
C LEU A 24 -2.54 -23.72 -15.13
N LYS A 25 -3.30 -23.57 -16.20
CA LYS A 25 -2.82 -23.84 -17.57
C LYS A 25 -2.19 -22.63 -18.20
N ARG A 26 -2.79 -21.46 -17.97
CA ARG A 26 -2.39 -20.20 -18.62
C ARG A 26 -2.75 -19.03 -17.76
N VAL A 27 -1.89 -18.02 -17.77
CA VAL A 27 -2.15 -16.68 -17.24
C VAL A 27 -1.97 -15.67 -18.37
N SER A 28 -2.86 -14.70 -18.46
CA SER A 28 -2.75 -13.56 -19.37
C SER A 28 -2.93 -12.28 -18.55
N VAL A 29 -2.06 -11.33 -18.76
CA VAL A 29 -2.11 -10.02 -18.12
C VAL A 29 -2.21 -8.94 -19.19
N ASP A 30 -3.32 -8.22 -19.19
CA ASP A 30 -3.53 -7.04 -20.00
C ASP A 30 -3.57 -5.81 -19.09
N SER A 31 -2.79 -4.80 -19.40
CA SER A 31 -2.71 -3.58 -18.59
C SER A 31 -2.68 -2.32 -19.43
N THR A 32 -3.22 -1.23 -18.88
CA THR A 32 -3.17 0.10 -19.47
C THR A 32 -2.62 1.07 -18.43
N ILE A 33 -1.56 1.78 -18.80
CA ILE A 33 -0.91 2.79 -17.95
C ILE A 33 -1.23 4.17 -18.49
N ARG A 34 -1.77 5.01 -17.62
CA ARG A 34 -2.11 6.40 -17.88
C ARG A 34 -1.50 7.26 -16.76
N ALA A 35 -0.43 7.99 -17.08
CA ALA A 35 0.36 8.72 -16.11
C ALA A 35 0.77 7.82 -14.90
N PHE A 36 0.30 8.12 -13.71
CA PHE A 36 0.57 7.36 -12.49
C PHE A 36 -0.54 6.38 -12.11
N ALA A 37 -1.44 6.06 -13.03
CA ALA A 37 -2.51 5.09 -12.84
C ALA A 37 -2.35 3.89 -13.78
N ALA A 38 -2.54 2.69 -13.26
CA ALA A 38 -2.59 1.45 -14.02
C ALA A 38 -3.95 0.77 -13.85
N ASP A 39 -4.51 0.31 -14.95
CA ASP A 39 -5.64 -0.62 -15.00
C ASP A 39 -5.12 -1.99 -15.45
N VAL A 40 -5.38 -3.01 -14.67
CA VAL A 40 -4.83 -4.35 -14.88
C VAL A 40 -5.95 -5.37 -14.90
N THR A 41 -5.97 -6.19 -15.93
CA THR A 41 -6.84 -7.35 -16.05
C THR A 41 -5.99 -8.62 -16.09
N ILE A 42 -6.17 -9.50 -15.09
CA ILE A 42 -5.52 -10.81 -15.05
C ILE A 42 -6.56 -11.87 -15.40
N THR A 43 -6.26 -12.67 -16.40
CA THR A 43 -7.08 -13.81 -16.80
C THR A 43 -6.31 -15.10 -16.55
N GLN A 44 -6.91 -16.04 -15.83
CA GLN A 44 -6.31 -17.30 -15.42
C GLN A 44 -7.20 -18.46 -15.84
N VAL A 45 -6.63 -19.45 -16.49
CA VAL A 45 -7.35 -20.64 -16.94
C VAL A 45 -6.91 -21.85 -16.13
N PHE A 46 -7.86 -22.42 -15.42
CA PHE A 46 -7.71 -23.62 -14.60
C PHE A 46 -8.44 -24.78 -15.24
N ARG A 47 -7.90 -26.00 -15.11
CA ARG A 47 -8.54 -27.22 -15.59
C ARG A 47 -8.50 -28.31 -14.52
N ASN A 48 -9.66 -28.92 -14.28
CA ASN A 48 -9.74 -30.11 -13.43
C ASN A 48 -9.43 -31.35 -14.26
N ASP A 49 -8.26 -31.95 -14.05
CA ASP A 49 -7.85 -33.19 -14.72
C ASP A 49 -8.22 -34.45 -13.89
N GLU A 50 -8.92 -34.27 -12.75
CA GLU A 50 -9.38 -35.37 -11.89
C GLU A 50 -10.73 -35.93 -12.39
N THR A 51 -11.08 -37.13 -11.86
CA THR A 51 -12.33 -37.83 -12.17
C THR A 51 -13.51 -37.40 -11.28
N VAL A 52 -13.25 -36.59 -10.27
CA VAL A 52 -14.24 -36.11 -9.28
C VAL A 52 -14.25 -34.58 -9.26
N PRO A 53 -15.37 -33.93 -8.84
CA PRO A 53 -15.39 -32.49 -8.60
C PRO A 53 -14.38 -32.10 -7.54
N ILE A 54 -13.72 -30.95 -7.72
CA ILE A 54 -12.69 -30.45 -6.80
C ILE A 54 -13.02 -29.06 -6.27
N GLU A 55 -12.57 -28.79 -5.05
CA GLU A 55 -12.47 -27.45 -4.52
C GLU A 55 -11.02 -26.98 -4.65
N ALA A 56 -10.81 -25.79 -5.20
CA ALA A 56 -9.50 -25.22 -5.40
C ALA A 56 -9.38 -23.88 -4.67
N VAL A 57 -8.26 -23.68 -3.98
CA VAL A 57 -7.91 -22.42 -3.34
C VAL A 57 -6.70 -21.85 -4.06
N TYR A 58 -6.83 -20.63 -4.53
CA TYR A 58 -5.76 -19.90 -5.20
C TYR A 58 -5.48 -18.59 -4.49
N CYS A 59 -4.22 -18.31 -4.23
CA CYS A 59 -3.78 -17.08 -3.63
C CYS A 59 -2.94 -16.30 -4.64
N PHE A 60 -3.19 -15.01 -4.77
CA PHE A 60 -2.42 -14.13 -5.63
C PHE A 60 -2.14 -12.81 -4.92
N PRO A 61 -0.94 -12.25 -5.13
CA PRO A 61 -0.58 -10.97 -4.59
C PRO A 61 -1.14 -9.84 -5.44
N ILE A 62 -1.66 -8.79 -4.79
CA ILE A 62 -1.96 -7.49 -5.42
C ILE A 62 -1.39 -6.42 -4.49
N GLU A 63 -0.95 -5.30 -5.04
CA GLU A 63 -0.54 -4.15 -4.23
C GLU A 63 -1.69 -3.73 -3.29
N GLU A 64 -1.37 -3.46 -2.02
CA GLU A 64 -2.36 -3.12 -0.99
C GLU A 64 -3.25 -1.91 -1.36
N GLN A 65 -2.68 -0.94 -2.08
CA GLN A 65 -3.39 0.26 -2.53
C GLN A 65 -4.25 0.03 -3.77
N ALA A 66 -4.17 -1.15 -4.39
CA ALA A 66 -4.99 -1.46 -5.54
C ALA A 66 -6.47 -1.61 -5.17
N ALA A 67 -7.35 -1.19 -6.07
CA ALA A 67 -8.79 -1.38 -5.96
C ALA A 67 -9.26 -2.42 -6.96
N ILE A 68 -9.73 -3.57 -6.45
CA ILE A 68 -10.34 -4.61 -7.29
C ILE A 68 -11.76 -4.16 -7.63
N TYR A 69 -12.08 -4.11 -8.92
CA TYR A 69 -13.39 -3.71 -9.40
C TYR A 69 -14.12 -4.80 -10.19
N LYS A 70 -13.41 -5.87 -10.56
CA LYS A 70 -13.97 -6.94 -11.37
C LYS A 70 -13.47 -8.29 -10.88
N PHE A 71 -14.40 -9.19 -10.64
CA PHE A 71 -14.14 -10.60 -10.45
C PHE A 71 -15.20 -11.40 -11.18
N LYS A 72 -14.75 -12.22 -12.15
CA LYS A 72 -15.60 -12.99 -13.03
C LYS A 72 -15.05 -14.41 -13.10
N ALA A 73 -15.93 -15.40 -12.97
CA ALA A 73 -15.64 -16.79 -13.23
C ALA A 73 -16.46 -17.28 -14.44
N GLN A 74 -15.84 -18.05 -15.32
CA GLN A 74 -16.51 -18.66 -16.46
C GLN A 74 -16.18 -20.14 -16.50
N ILE A 75 -17.21 -20.97 -16.56
CA ILE A 75 -17.10 -22.42 -16.79
C ILE A 75 -18.02 -22.78 -17.94
N ASP A 76 -17.45 -23.38 -18.99
CA ASP A 76 -18.16 -23.63 -20.25
C ASP A 76 -18.84 -22.32 -20.73
N ASP A 77 -20.15 -22.38 -21.00
CA ASP A 77 -20.95 -21.22 -21.42
C ASP A 77 -21.56 -20.42 -20.27
N ARG A 78 -21.26 -20.79 -19.02
CA ARG A 78 -21.78 -20.09 -17.84
C ARG A 78 -20.80 -19.04 -17.38
N GLU A 79 -21.28 -17.83 -17.30
CA GLU A 79 -20.57 -16.67 -16.78
C GLU A 79 -21.16 -16.26 -15.43
N ILE A 80 -20.29 -16.09 -14.43
CA ILE A 80 -20.65 -15.67 -13.07
C ILE A 80 -19.88 -14.39 -12.79
N ASN A 81 -20.61 -13.29 -12.63
CA ASN A 81 -20.05 -12.03 -12.16
C ASN A 81 -20.23 -11.94 -10.66
N ALA A 82 -19.16 -11.66 -9.93
CA ALA A 82 -19.21 -11.51 -8.49
C ALA A 82 -19.98 -10.27 -8.08
N GLN A 83 -20.64 -10.36 -6.93
CA GLN A 83 -21.26 -9.24 -6.24
C GLN A 83 -20.45 -8.90 -4.99
N LEU A 84 -20.28 -7.61 -4.72
CA LEU A 84 -19.68 -7.16 -3.48
C LEU A 84 -20.65 -7.40 -2.32
N LYS A 85 -20.15 -8.06 -1.28
CA LYS A 85 -20.92 -8.39 -0.08
C LYS A 85 -20.08 -8.23 1.18
N GLU A 86 -20.76 -8.15 2.32
CA GLU A 86 -20.08 -8.25 3.61
C GLU A 86 -19.40 -9.62 3.74
N LYS A 87 -18.16 -9.66 4.23
CA LYS A 87 -17.29 -10.86 4.25
C LYS A 87 -18.00 -12.09 4.83
N LYS A 88 -18.65 -11.95 5.99
CA LYS A 88 -19.36 -13.07 6.64
C LYS A 88 -20.51 -13.60 5.81
N GLU A 89 -21.29 -12.72 5.20
CA GLU A 89 -22.40 -13.08 4.32
C GLU A 89 -21.89 -13.82 3.09
N ALA A 90 -20.85 -13.31 2.43
CA ALA A 90 -20.24 -13.94 1.27
C ALA A 90 -19.70 -15.34 1.58
N GLN A 91 -19.02 -15.52 2.73
CA GLN A 91 -18.54 -16.84 3.18
C GLN A 91 -19.68 -17.81 3.48
N GLN A 92 -20.78 -17.34 4.08
CA GLN A 92 -21.96 -18.19 4.34
C GLN A 92 -22.63 -18.64 3.04
N GLU A 93 -22.81 -17.75 2.07
CA GLU A 93 -23.38 -18.10 0.76
C GLU A 93 -22.49 -19.13 0.03
N TYR A 94 -21.18 -18.91 0.04
CA TYR A 94 -20.22 -19.86 -0.54
C TYR A 94 -20.38 -21.25 0.07
N ASN A 95 -20.39 -21.35 1.41
CA ASN A 95 -20.53 -22.62 2.10
C ASN A 95 -21.89 -23.28 1.84
N ASN A 96 -22.97 -22.51 1.83
CA ASN A 96 -24.32 -23.02 1.54
C ASN A 96 -24.42 -23.57 0.12
N ALA A 97 -23.84 -22.89 -0.87
CA ALA A 97 -23.82 -23.35 -2.25
C ALA A 97 -23.05 -24.68 -2.40
N LEU A 98 -21.89 -24.81 -1.72
CA LEU A 98 -21.12 -26.06 -1.72
C LEU A 98 -21.88 -27.22 -1.08
N GLN A 99 -22.58 -26.99 0.05
CA GLN A 99 -23.39 -28.03 0.71
C GLN A 99 -24.54 -28.51 -0.18
N GLN A 100 -25.05 -27.65 -1.06
CA GLN A 100 -26.08 -28.00 -2.05
C GLN A 100 -25.49 -28.64 -3.32
N GLY A 101 -24.19 -28.80 -3.40
CA GLY A 101 -23.50 -29.36 -4.59
C GLY A 101 -23.41 -28.38 -5.76
N HIS A 102 -23.63 -27.08 -5.53
CA HIS A 102 -23.51 -26.05 -6.56
C HIS A 102 -22.07 -25.53 -6.64
N GLY A 103 -21.66 -25.13 -7.86
CA GLY A 103 -20.42 -24.39 -8.05
C GLY A 103 -20.51 -23.00 -7.39
N ALA A 104 -19.50 -22.64 -6.61
CA ALA A 104 -19.43 -21.36 -5.92
C ALA A 104 -18.03 -20.74 -6.05
N TYR A 105 -17.96 -19.42 -6.05
CA TYR A 105 -16.71 -18.67 -6.20
C TYR A 105 -16.67 -17.56 -5.18
N LEU A 106 -15.56 -17.45 -4.44
CA LEU A 106 -15.35 -16.43 -3.44
C LEU A 106 -13.98 -15.79 -3.64
N LEU A 107 -13.95 -14.47 -3.70
CA LEU A 107 -12.73 -13.67 -3.65
C LEU A 107 -12.72 -12.90 -2.34
N GLU A 108 -11.68 -13.06 -1.56
CA GLU A 108 -11.50 -12.36 -0.29
C GLU A 108 -10.06 -11.92 -0.08
N GLN A 109 -9.88 -10.83 0.68
CA GLN A 109 -8.56 -10.40 1.13
C GLN A 109 -8.13 -11.23 2.34
N ASP A 110 -6.87 -11.67 2.35
CA ASP A 110 -6.31 -12.41 3.48
C ASP A 110 -6.25 -11.50 4.74
N GLU A 111 -6.71 -12.01 5.86
CA GLU A 111 -6.71 -11.26 7.13
C GLU A 111 -5.29 -11.02 7.68
N LYS A 112 -4.36 -11.91 7.36
CA LYS A 112 -2.98 -11.86 7.84
C LYS A 112 -2.04 -11.09 6.90
N SER A 113 -2.45 -10.88 5.64
CA SER A 113 -1.62 -10.27 4.60
C SER A 113 -2.51 -9.42 3.68
N GLN A 114 -2.55 -8.12 3.93
CA GLN A 114 -3.41 -7.18 3.19
C GLN A 114 -3.08 -7.07 1.70
N ASP A 115 -1.93 -7.56 1.28
CA ASP A 115 -1.48 -7.62 -0.10
C ASP A 115 -1.71 -8.99 -0.76
N CYS A 116 -2.45 -9.87 -0.13
CA CYS A 116 -2.78 -11.20 -0.63
C CYS A 116 -4.28 -11.39 -0.75
N PHE A 117 -4.73 -11.87 -1.90
CA PHE A 117 -6.11 -12.20 -2.16
C PHE A 117 -6.27 -13.69 -2.37
N ILE A 118 -7.33 -14.25 -1.80
CA ILE A 118 -7.64 -15.67 -1.85
C ILE A 118 -8.88 -15.85 -2.71
N ILE A 119 -8.76 -16.71 -3.73
CA ILE A 119 -9.90 -17.16 -4.54
C ILE A 119 -10.21 -18.59 -4.15
N ASN A 120 -11.45 -18.82 -3.78
CA ASN A 120 -11.99 -20.15 -3.55
C ASN A 120 -12.87 -20.53 -4.75
N ILE A 121 -12.55 -21.65 -5.40
CA ILE A 121 -13.28 -22.20 -6.55
C ILE A 121 -13.89 -23.53 -6.08
N GLY A 122 -15.18 -23.52 -5.79
CA GLY A 122 -15.88 -24.69 -5.28
C GLY A 122 -16.51 -25.53 -6.38
N ALA A 123 -16.45 -26.86 -6.21
CA ALA A 123 -17.13 -27.86 -7.04
C ALA A 123 -16.82 -27.76 -8.55
N LEU A 124 -15.55 -27.51 -8.95
CA LEU A 124 -15.15 -27.56 -10.36
C LEU A 124 -15.31 -28.99 -10.90
N PRO A 125 -16.20 -29.24 -11.89
CA PRO A 125 -16.47 -30.58 -12.38
C PRO A 125 -15.27 -31.23 -13.09
N PRO A 126 -15.24 -32.59 -13.19
CA PRO A 126 -14.20 -33.30 -13.91
C PRO A 126 -14.04 -32.85 -15.36
N SER A 127 -12.81 -32.78 -15.84
CA SER A 127 -12.43 -32.42 -17.22
C SER A 127 -12.92 -31.03 -17.68
N LYS A 128 -13.39 -30.17 -16.77
CA LYS A 128 -13.84 -28.83 -17.09
C LYS A 128 -12.75 -27.78 -16.88
N GLU A 129 -12.82 -26.72 -17.68
CA GLU A 129 -11.99 -25.54 -17.51
C GLU A 129 -12.79 -24.44 -16.80
N CYS A 130 -12.09 -23.71 -15.93
CA CYS A 130 -12.59 -22.50 -15.29
C CYS A 130 -11.66 -21.35 -15.63
N THR A 131 -12.23 -20.30 -16.22
CA THR A 131 -11.51 -19.05 -16.48
C THR A 131 -11.90 -18.03 -15.41
N ILE A 132 -10.91 -17.55 -14.68
CA ILE A 132 -11.06 -16.48 -13.69
C ILE A 132 -10.48 -15.19 -14.29
N THR A 133 -11.28 -14.13 -14.27
CA THR A 133 -10.85 -12.78 -14.67
C THR A 133 -10.94 -11.84 -13.48
N ILE A 134 -9.84 -11.16 -13.19
CA ILE A 134 -9.73 -10.18 -12.11
C ILE A 134 -9.32 -8.85 -12.74
N GLY A 135 -10.08 -7.80 -12.45
CA GLY A 135 -9.72 -6.42 -12.83
C GLY A 135 -9.43 -5.60 -11.58
N TYR A 136 -8.32 -4.87 -11.60
CA TYR A 136 -7.98 -3.93 -10.54
C TYR A 136 -7.27 -2.71 -11.09
N VAL A 137 -7.35 -1.60 -10.34
CA VAL A 137 -6.61 -0.37 -10.61
C VAL A 137 -5.59 -0.13 -9.52
N SER A 138 -4.45 0.45 -9.87
CA SER A 138 -3.35 0.70 -8.93
C SER A 138 -2.67 2.03 -9.23
N GLU A 139 -2.22 2.72 -8.19
CA GLU A 139 -1.30 3.85 -8.30
C GLU A 139 0.11 3.36 -8.60
N LEU A 140 0.88 4.14 -9.37
CA LEU A 140 2.26 3.85 -9.72
C LEU A 140 3.22 4.71 -8.91
N ASN A 141 4.40 4.15 -8.63
CA ASN A 141 5.43 4.82 -7.85
C ASN A 141 6.43 5.54 -8.75
N LEU A 142 6.91 6.70 -8.30
CA LEU A 142 8.09 7.35 -8.85
C LEU A 142 9.34 6.80 -8.15
N VAL A 143 10.26 6.24 -8.90
CA VAL A 143 11.57 5.78 -8.43
C VAL A 143 12.69 6.54 -9.13
N LEU A 144 13.84 6.69 -8.48
CA LEU A 144 15.00 7.42 -9.01
C LEU A 144 14.64 8.83 -9.54
N ASN A 145 13.66 9.48 -8.92
CA ASN A 145 13.18 10.84 -9.20
C ASN A 145 12.61 11.07 -10.62
N SER A 146 12.73 10.12 -11.54
CA SER A 146 12.35 10.30 -12.95
C SER A 146 11.78 9.05 -13.62
N THR A 147 11.58 7.97 -12.89
CA THR A 147 11.11 6.70 -13.46
C THR A 147 9.80 6.29 -12.81
N ILE A 148 8.73 6.19 -13.60
CA ILE A 148 7.49 5.55 -13.15
C ILE A 148 7.73 4.05 -13.18
N GLN A 149 7.50 3.37 -12.06
CA GLN A 149 7.65 1.93 -11.95
C GLN A 149 6.30 1.25 -11.85
N PHE A 150 6.01 0.37 -12.79
CA PHE A 150 4.86 -0.52 -12.77
C PHE A 150 5.30 -1.92 -12.37
N VAL A 151 4.66 -2.48 -11.36
CA VAL A 151 4.97 -3.80 -10.80
C VAL A 151 3.73 -4.66 -10.84
N ILE A 152 3.82 -5.86 -11.43
CA ILE A 152 2.82 -6.90 -11.27
C ILE A 152 3.46 -7.97 -10.40
N PRO A 153 3.02 -8.09 -9.14
CA PRO A 153 3.51 -9.14 -8.27
C PRO A 153 2.98 -10.48 -8.75
N THR A 154 3.87 -11.39 -9.07
CA THR A 154 3.52 -12.71 -9.62
C THR A 154 3.95 -13.84 -8.69
N THR A 155 4.95 -13.59 -7.86
CA THR A 155 5.46 -14.54 -6.90
C THR A 155 4.87 -14.23 -5.53
N ILE A 156 4.17 -15.21 -4.97
CA ILE A 156 3.95 -15.24 -3.54
C ILE A 156 5.25 -15.76 -2.95
N ALA A 157 6.15 -14.82 -2.56
CA ALA A 157 7.29 -15.21 -1.76
C ALA A 157 6.77 -16.03 -0.57
N PRO A 158 7.52 -17.03 -0.05
CA PRO A 158 7.22 -17.60 1.24
C PRO A 158 7.34 -16.46 2.26
N ARG A 159 6.29 -15.66 2.35
CA ARG A 159 6.17 -14.62 3.35
C ARG A 159 5.98 -15.36 4.65
N TYR A 160 6.73 -14.95 5.60
CA TYR A 160 6.77 -15.50 6.93
C TYR A 160 5.34 -15.74 7.45
N SER A 161 4.94 -16.99 7.43
CA SER A 161 3.82 -17.49 8.23
C SER A 161 4.47 -18.28 9.35
N PRO A 162 4.39 -17.86 10.60
CA PRO A 162 4.85 -18.64 11.74
C PRO A 162 4.11 -19.99 11.82
N ASP A 163 2.92 -20.04 11.25
CA ASP A 163 2.17 -21.27 11.07
C ASP A 163 2.56 -21.96 9.76
N LYS A 164 3.26 -23.07 9.85
CA LYS A 164 3.51 -24.00 8.73
C LYS A 164 2.23 -24.62 8.15
N SER A 165 1.05 -24.18 8.58
CA SER A 165 -0.26 -24.74 8.27
C SER A 165 -0.79 -24.40 6.87
N GLY A 166 -0.20 -23.44 6.15
CA GLY A 166 -0.68 -23.03 4.83
C GLY A 166 -1.90 -22.08 4.87
N ILE A 167 -2.48 -21.79 3.70
CA ILE A 167 -3.67 -20.94 3.55
C ILE A 167 -4.92 -21.83 3.70
N ALA A 168 -5.86 -21.41 4.53
CA ALA A 168 -7.12 -22.12 4.74
C ALA A 168 -8.28 -21.41 4.03
N SER A 169 -9.13 -22.17 3.32
CA SER A 169 -10.39 -21.67 2.80
C SER A 169 -11.45 -21.60 3.92
N PRO A 170 -12.54 -20.86 3.73
CA PRO A 170 -13.70 -20.88 4.64
C PRO A 170 -14.29 -22.28 4.84
N ALA A 171 -14.14 -23.16 3.84
CA ALA A 171 -14.57 -24.57 3.92
C ALA A 171 -13.54 -25.49 4.61
N GLY A 172 -12.46 -24.92 5.16
CA GLY A 172 -11.43 -25.65 5.90
C GLY A 172 -10.38 -26.38 5.04
N THR A 173 -10.34 -26.12 3.73
CA THR A 173 -9.28 -26.61 2.85
C THR A 173 -7.99 -25.85 3.10
N THR A 174 -6.89 -26.57 3.36
CA THR A 174 -5.56 -25.95 3.56
C THR A 174 -4.66 -26.21 2.37
N SER A 175 -3.95 -25.19 1.87
CA SER A 175 -2.98 -25.31 0.78
C SER A 175 -1.56 -24.99 1.21
N LYS A 176 -0.57 -25.74 0.70
CA LYS A 176 0.86 -25.45 0.91
C LYS A 176 1.42 -24.68 -0.28
N TYR A 177 2.39 -23.79 -0.03
CA TYR A 177 3.08 -23.06 -1.10
C TYR A 177 4.01 -23.99 -1.91
N VAL A 178 4.04 -23.82 -3.24
CA VAL A 178 5.00 -24.45 -4.17
C VAL A 178 5.86 -23.35 -4.79
N GLN A 179 7.15 -23.56 -4.84
CA GLN A 179 8.12 -22.55 -5.28
C GLN A 179 8.23 -22.40 -6.81
N VAL A 180 7.78 -23.37 -7.58
CA VAL A 180 7.92 -23.37 -9.04
C VAL A 180 6.55 -23.46 -9.69
N SER A 181 6.25 -22.52 -10.56
CA SER A 181 5.00 -22.46 -11.33
C SER A 181 5.17 -23.17 -12.68
N PRO A 182 4.33 -24.16 -13.02
CA PRO A 182 4.42 -24.90 -14.28
C PRO A 182 3.74 -24.22 -15.47
N TYR A 183 3.11 -23.04 -15.28
CA TYR A 183 2.34 -22.36 -16.30
C TYR A 183 3.11 -21.19 -16.93
N THR A 184 2.72 -20.86 -18.16
CA THR A 184 3.25 -19.71 -18.88
C THR A 184 2.37 -18.49 -18.70
N ILE A 185 2.96 -17.30 -18.91
CA ILE A 185 2.28 -16.04 -18.84
C ILE A 185 2.41 -15.28 -20.17
N ASP A 186 1.28 -14.76 -20.65
CA ASP A 186 1.21 -13.76 -21.68
C ASP A 186 1.05 -12.38 -21.04
N PHE A 187 1.82 -11.41 -21.50
CA PHE A 187 1.83 -10.06 -20.96
C PHE A 187 1.66 -9.04 -22.09
N ARG A 188 0.74 -8.11 -21.90
CA ARG A 188 0.54 -6.96 -22.77
C ARG A 188 0.28 -5.72 -21.92
N CYS A 189 0.99 -4.65 -22.22
CA CYS A 189 0.84 -3.37 -21.52
C CYS A 189 0.76 -2.22 -22.53
N TYR A 190 -0.29 -1.43 -22.44
CA TYR A 190 -0.47 -0.19 -23.17
C TYR A 190 -0.04 0.97 -22.29
N ILE A 191 0.91 1.79 -22.77
CA ILE A 191 1.41 2.96 -22.06
C ILE A 191 1.07 4.19 -22.88
N GLU A 192 0.19 5.05 -22.39
CA GLU A 192 -0.14 6.30 -23.08
C GLU A 192 1.09 7.20 -23.20
N LYS A 193 1.37 7.72 -24.41
CA LYS A 193 2.50 8.62 -24.67
C LYS A 193 2.28 10.03 -24.15
N THR A 194 1.02 10.43 -24.02
CA THR A 194 0.65 11.77 -23.59
C THR A 194 0.52 11.80 -22.07
N LEU A 195 1.40 12.53 -21.40
CA LEU A 195 1.34 12.82 -19.97
C LEU A 195 0.82 14.25 -19.77
N GLY A 196 -0.50 14.39 -19.64
CA GLY A 196 -1.15 15.71 -19.58
C GLY A 196 -1.23 16.39 -20.93
N SER A 197 -0.94 17.72 -20.99
CA SER A 197 -1.07 18.53 -22.18
C SER A 197 0.12 18.48 -23.16
N GLN A 198 1.19 17.77 -22.83
CA GLN A 198 2.41 17.72 -23.64
C GLN A 198 2.68 16.30 -24.16
N LYS A 199 3.01 16.22 -25.45
CA LYS A 199 3.55 15.01 -26.09
C LYS A 199 5.03 14.83 -25.70
N GLU A 200 5.48 13.57 -25.59
CA GLU A 200 6.89 13.18 -25.48
C GLU A 200 7.58 13.46 -24.14
N GLN A 201 6.91 13.21 -23.01
CA GLN A 201 7.58 13.22 -21.71
C GLN A 201 8.25 11.87 -21.36
N ILE A 202 7.95 10.79 -22.11
CA ILE A 202 8.54 9.47 -21.93
C ILE A 202 9.75 9.33 -22.84
N THR A 203 10.93 9.16 -22.25
CA THR A 203 12.21 9.00 -22.98
C THR A 203 12.56 7.53 -23.24
N ARG A 204 12.16 6.63 -22.34
CA ARG A 204 12.49 5.21 -22.41
C ARG A 204 11.47 4.36 -21.68
N VAL A 205 11.15 3.21 -22.24
CA VAL A 205 10.45 2.12 -21.57
C VAL A 205 11.41 0.92 -21.50
N SER A 206 11.52 0.28 -20.36
CA SER A 206 12.43 -0.86 -20.16
C SER A 206 11.90 -1.81 -19.07
N SER A 207 12.44 -3.01 -19.03
CA SER A 207 12.16 -3.97 -17.96
C SER A 207 13.47 -4.54 -17.43
N SER A 208 13.59 -4.58 -16.09
CA SER A 208 14.71 -5.23 -15.40
C SER A 208 14.43 -6.69 -15.06
N SER A 209 13.18 -7.12 -15.16
CA SER A 209 12.77 -8.48 -14.79
C SER A 209 12.71 -9.43 -15.98
N HIS A 210 12.16 -9.00 -17.11
CA HIS A 210 11.91 -9.83 -18.29
C HIS A 210 12.32 -9.12 -19.57
N PRO A 211 12.82 -9.83 -20.60
CA PRO A 211 13.01 -9.26 -21.92
C PRO A 211 11.66 -8.83 -22.53
N ILE A 212 11.60 -7.61 -23.02
CA ILE A 212 10.37 -7.02 -23.60
C ILE A 212 10.59 -6.56 -25.03
N GLU A 213 9.51 -6.57 -25.82
CA GLU A 213 9.38 -5.90 -27.10
C GLU A 213 8.46 -4.70 -26.97
N ILE A 214 8.80 -3.61 -27.65
CA ILE A 214 8.03 -2.38 -27.66
C ILE A 214 7.58 -2.10 -29.08
N ASN A 215 6.27 -2.16 -29.32
CA ASN A 215 5.66 -1.85 -30.58
C ASN A 215 5.15 -0.40 -30.60
N LEU A 216 5.56 0.36 -31.63
CA LEU A 216 5.21 1.78 -31.82
C LEU A 216 4.04 1.97 -32.78
N VAL A 217 3.28 0.91 -33.06
CA VAL A 217 2.25 0.88 -34.12
C VAL A 217 1.07 1.83 -33.84
N GLN A 218 0.86 2.20 -32.58
CA GLN A 218 -0.17 3.18 -32.19
C GLN A 218 0.46 4.57 -32.05
N GLU A 219 -0.12 5.59 -32.65
CA GLU A 219 0.38 6.97 -32.57
C GLU A 219 0.40 7.48 -31.12
N ASP A 220 -0.55 7.05 -30.29
CA ASP A 220 -0.78 7.58 -28.95
C ASP A 220 -0.33 6.67 -27.81
N ALA A 221 0.18 5.45 -28.09
CA ALA A 221 0.60 4.51 -27.06
C ALA A 221 1.82 3.67 -27.44
N TYR A 222 2.60 3.28 -26.43
CA TYR A 222 3.55 2.18 -26.52
C TYR A 222 2.82 0.88 -26.17
N VAL A 223 3.01 -0.16 -26.97
CA VAL A 223 2.52 -1.51 -26.66
C VAL A 223 3.71 -2.37 -26.28
N VAL A 224 3.75 -2.79 -25.04
CA VAL A 224 4.83 -3.62 -24.47
C VAL A 224 4.35 -5.05 -24.34
N THR A 225 5.15 -6.00 -24.84
CA THR A 225 4.91 -7.44 -24.73
C THR A 225 6.21 -8.15 -24.31
N PHE A 226 6.11 -9.39 -23.86
CA PHE A 226 7.33 -10.19 -23.67
C PHE A 226 7.97 -10.52 -25.02
N ALA A 227 9.30 -10.46 -25.05
CA ALA A 227 10.09 -10.83 -26.24
C ALA A 227 10.17 -12.36 -26.43
N GLN A 228 9.91 -13.15 -25.38
CA GLN A 228 9.97 -14.60 -25.40
C GLN A 228 8.59 -15.20 -25.23
N GLN A 229 8.23 -16.13 -26.11
CA GLN A 229 7.08 -17.00 -25.92
C GLN A 229 7.39 -18.01 -24.79
N ASN A 230 6.38 -18.43 -24.04
CA ASN A 230 6.50 -19.36 -22.91
C ASN A 230 7.32 -18.82 -21.73
N THR A 231 7.13 -17.56 -21.39
CA THR A 231 7.71 -16.98 -20.16
C THR A 231 7.04 -17.59 -18.92
N HIS A 232 7.85 -17.99 -17.93
CA HIS A 232 7.36 -18.55 -16.67
C HIS A 232 7.33 -17.48 -15.58
N LEU A 233 6.38 -17.60 -14.66
CA LEU A 233 6.27 -16.72 -13.48
C LEU A 233 7.22 -17.16 -12.38
N ASP A 234 8.47 -16.79 -12.47
CA ASP A 234 9.50 -17.04 -11.47
C ASP A 234 9.86 -15.77 -10.67
N ARG A 235 9.43 -14.60 -11.14
CA ARG A 235 9.70 -13.28 -10.54
C ARG A 235 8.62 -12.28 -10.94
N ASP A 236 8.53 -11.17 -10.19
CA ASP A 236 7.60 -10.08 -10.47
C ASP A 236 7.91 -9.43 -11.83
N ILE A 237 6.86 -8.96 -12.52
CA ILE A 237 7.01 -8.21 -13.77
C ILE A 237 7.24 -6.75 -13.42
N LEU A 238 8.38 -6.20 -13.86
CA LEU A 238 8.79 -4.82 -13.61
C LEU A 238 8.89 -4.06 -14.94
N ILE A 239 8.08 -3.03 -15.11
CA ILE A 239 8.19 -2.10 -16.25
C ILE A 239 8.59 -0.73 -15.72
N ASN A 240 9.67 -0.19 -16.24
CA ASN A 240 10.22 1.12 -15.90
C ASN A 240 9.97 2.09 -17.06
N ILE A 241 9.29 3.19 -16.79
CA ILE A 241 8.95 4.24 -17.74
C ILE A 241 9.74 5.48 -17.34
N GLN A 242 10.80 5.77 -18.09
CA GLN A 242 11.69 6.90 -17.83
C GLN A 242 11.07 8.18 -18.37
N LEU A 243 10.93 9.17 -17.50
CA LEU A 243 10.46 10.52 -17.84
C LEU A 243 11.62 11.40 -18.31
N SER A 244 11.30 12.43 -19.09
CA SER A 244 12.24 13.48 -19.49
C SER A 244 12.67 14.32 -18.27
N ASP A 245 13.92 14.77 -18.24
CA ASP A 245 14.41 15.72 -17.23
C ASP A 245 13.74 17.11 -17.37
N GLN A 246 13.28 17.45 -18.57
CA GLN A 246 12.54 18.70 -18.87
C GLN A 246 11.04 18.57 -18.67
N ARG A 247 10.58 17.57 -17.90
CA ARG A 247 9.17 17.38 -17.62
C ARG A 247 8.56 18.52 -16.81
N ASN A 248 7.26 18.68 -16.96
CA ASN A 248 6.51 19.55 -16.06
C ASN A 248 6.52 18.99 -14.63
N SER A 249 6.55 19.87 -13.64
CA SER A 249 6.39 19.51 -12.23
C SER A 249 4.98 18.98 -11.88
N THR A 250 4.03 19.09 -12.83
CA THR A 250 2.66 18.59 -12.66
C THR A 250 2.23 17.79 -13.88
N ILE A 251 1.81 16.55 -13.63
CA ILE A 251 1.30 15.61 -14.64
C ILE A 251 -0.16 15.32 -14.32
N THR A 252 -1.03 15.35 -15.35
CA THR A 252 -2.45 15.07 -15.18
C THR A 252 -2.90 13.88 -16.00
N ALA A 253 -3.84 13.11 -15.46
CA ALA A 253 -4.64 12.16 -16.21
C ALA A 253 -6.11 12.48 -16.01
N VAL A 254 -6.89 12.36 -17.08
CA VAL A 254 -8.27 12.86 -17.15
C VAL A 254 -9.18 11.79 -17.70
N GLU A 255 -10.35 11.65 -17.10
CA GLU A 255 -11.45 10.85 -17.63
C GLU A 255 -12.79 11.54 -17.36
N SER A 256 -13.88 11.03 -17.94
CA SER A 256 -15.20 11.62 -17.70
C SER A 256 -15.56 11.59 -16.22
N GLY A 257 -15.67 12.76 -15.60
CA GLY A 257 -16.05 12.92 -14.20
C GLY A 257 -14.94 12.75 -13.17
N ALA A 258 -13.68 12.51 -13.59
CA ALA A 258 -12.56 12.41 -12.65
C ALA A 258 -11.24 12.95 -13.24
N VAL A 259 -10.44 13.57 -12.39
CA VAL A 259 -9.10 14.07 -12.72
C VAL A 259 -8.11 13.58 -11.67
N MET A 260 -6.96 13.09 -12.12
CA MET A 260 -5.80 12.84 -11.29
C MET A 260 -4.73 13.88 -11.60
N ALA A 261 -4.20 14.52 -10.58
CA ALA A 261 -3.04 15.39 -10.69
C ALA A 261 -1.90 14.84 -9.86
N THR A 262 -0.74 14.73 -10.48
CA THR A 262 0.49 14.27 -9.86
C THR A 262 1.48 15.42 -9.82
N PHE A 263 1.83 15.86 -8.63
CA PHE A 263 2.80 16.93 -8.41
C PHE A 263 4.17 16.33 -8.10
N LEU A 264 5.18 16.78 -8.83
CA LEU A 264 6.57 16.35 -8.77
C LEU A 264 7.47 17.57 -8.51
N PRO A 265 7.43 18.18 -7.32
CA PRO A 265 8.11 19.43 -7.04
C PRO A 265 9.61 19.27 -7.21
N THR A 266 10.23 20.23 -7.88
CA THR A 266 11.68 20.34 -8.03
C THR A 266 12.29 21.05 -6.84
N GLU A 267 13.61 21.05 -6.75
CA GLU A 267 14.34 21.79 -5.72
C GLU A 267 14.06 23.30 -5.83
N ASP A 268 14.00 23.83 -7.06
CA ASP A 268 13.68 25.24 -7.33
C ASP A 268 12.26 25.60 -6.88
N ASP A 269 11.27 24.75 -7.15
CA ASP A 269 9.89 24.94 -6.69
C ASP A 269 9.83 25.02 -5.17
N CYS A 270 10.55 24.15 -4.48
CA CYS A 270 10.60 24.14 -3.02
C CYS A 270 11.34 25.35 -2.45
N HIS A 271 12.50 25.74 -3.01
CA HIS A 271 13.25 26.92 -2.56
C HIS A 271 12.47 28.22 -2.79
N GLN A 272 11.79 28.38 -3.92
CA GLN A 272 10.93 29.52 -4.17
C GLN A 272 9.74 29.58 -3.21
N ALA A 273 9.27 28.41 -2.77
CA ALA A 273 8.18 28.26 -1.82
C ALA A 273 8.57 28.66 -0.39
N LEU A 274 9.79 28.35 0.00
CA LEU A 274 10.34 28.59 1.33
C LEU A 274 11.01 29.96 1.40
N LYS A 275 10.25 30.98 1.80
CA LYS A 275 10.75 32.38 1.89
C LYS A 275 11.77 32.64 2.99
N ASN A 276 11.96 31.72 3.97
CA ASN A 276 12.87 31.91 5.11
C ASN A 276 13.47 30.57 5.55
N ASP A 277 14.69 30.62 6.08
CA ASP A 277 15.52 29.54 6.65
C ASP A 277 14.90 28.78 7.86
N ASP A 278 13.63 28.99 8.18
CA ASP A 278 13.02 28.54 9.44
C ASP A 278 12.35 27.17 9.39
N LEU A 279 12.40 26.43 8.26
CA LEU A 279 11.84 25.09 8.19
C LEU A 279 12.82 24.06 8.75
N THR A 280 12.82 23.91 10.05
CA THR A 280 13.59 22.89 10.73
C THR A 280 12.77 21.60 10.82
N ASN A 281 13.27 20.54 10.19
CA ASN A 281 12.77 19.19 10.43
C ASN A 281 13.04 18.80 11.88
N GLU A 282 12.11 18.05 12.49
CA GLU A 282 12.39 17.34 13.72
C GLU A 282 12.54 15.84 13.45
N PHE A 283 13.53 15.23 14.10
CA PHE A 283 13.91 13.84 13.87
C PHE A 283 13.64 13.01 15.12
N ILE A 284 12.81 11.99 14.99
CA ILE A 284 12.54 11.07 16.10
C ILE A 284 12.98 9.67 15.70
N PHE A 285 13.85 9.09 16.52
CA PHE A 285 14.34 7.74 16.33
C PHE A 285 13.61 6.80 17.28
N ILE A 286 12.87 5.84 16.72
CA ILE A 286 12.16 4.80 17.50
C ILE A 286 12.89 3.49 17.26
N VAL A 287 13.46 2.92 18.30
CA VAL A 287 14.30 1.73 18.19
C VAL A 287 13.72 0.60 19.03
N ASP A 288 13.49 -0.51 18.37
CA ASP A 288 13.11 -1.75 19.02
C ASP A 288 14.27 -2.29 19.88
N CYS A 289 14.00 -2.48 21.14
CA CYS A 289 14.88 -3.07 22.13
C CYS A 289 14.24 -4.30 22.80
N SER A 290 13.29 -4.94 22.10
CA SER A 290 12.68 -6.21 22.53
C SER A 290 13.68 -7.36 22.53
N GLY A 291 13.31 -8.47 23.17
CA GLY A 291 14.18 -9.64 23.28
C GLY A 291 14.59 -10.24 21.94
N SER A 292 13.71 -10.21 20.92
CA SER A 292 13.98 -10.73 19.57
C SER A 292 15.10 -9.99 18.84
N MET A 293 15.38 -8.75 19.22
CA MET A 293 16.46 -7.94 18.65
C MET A 293 17.88 -8.42 19.06
N GLN A 294 17.97 -9.33 20.04
CA GLN A 294 19.23 -9.97 20.41
C GLN A 294 19.71 -10.94 19.35
N ASP A 295 18.77 -11.64 18.70
CA ASP A 295 19.08 -12.64 17.67
C ASP A 295 19.67 -11.99 16.43
N GLU A 296 20.52 -12.71 15.70
CA GLU A 296 21.17 -12.24 14.44
C GLU A 296 21.91 -10.90 14.58
N ASN A 297 22.22 -10.47 15.82
CA ASN A 297 22.82 -9.18 16.11
C ASN A 297 22.01 -7.97 15.59
N LYS A 298 20.67 -8.07 15.54
CA LYS A 298 19.79 -7.01 15.04
C LYS A 298 19.97 -5.70 15.81
N ILE A 299 20.12 -5.78 17.14
CA ILE A 299 20.42 -4.59 17.95
C ILE A 299 21.79 -3.96 17.60
N GLY A 300 22.75 -4.75 17.14
CA GLY A 300 24.03 -4.27 16.63
C GLY A 300 23.87 -3.51 15.32
N LEU A 301 23.05 -4.03 14.39
CA LEU A 301 22.68 -3.34 13.15
C LEU A 301 21.94 -2.03 13.44
N ALA A 302 20.99 -2.04 14.38
CA ALA A 302 20.27 -0.85 14.82
C ALA A 302 21.22 0.22 15.37
N ARG A 303 22.20 -0.15 16.21
CA ARG A 303 23.21 0.79 16.74
C ARG A 303 24.06 1.40 15.62
N GLN A 304 24.50 0.60 14.64
CA GLN A 304 25.26 1.09 13.49
C GLN A 304 24.45 2.08 12.66
N ALA A 305 23.20 1.73 12.33
CA ALA A 305 22.29 2.61 11.61
C ALA A 305 22.08 3.94 12.35
N MET A 306 21.79 3.86 13.64
CA MET A 306 21.56 5.01 14.49
C MET A 306 22.77 5.95 14.58
N LEU A 307 23.99 5.42 14.67
CA LEU A 307 25.20 6.23 14.69
C LEU A 307 25.41 6.98 13.37
N LEU A 308 25.10 6.36 12.24
CA LEU A 308 25.18 7.00 10.93
C LEU A 308 24.15 8.11 10.79
N PHE A 309 22.89 7.83 11.09
CA PHE A 309 21.82 8.83 11.08
C PHE A 309 22.19 10.02 11.95
N PHE A 310 22.58 9.73 13.17
CA PHE A 310 22.80 10.75 14.19
C PHE A 310 23.96 11.69 13.82
N LYS A 311 25.07 11.17 13.31
CA LYS A 311 26.23 11.96 12.88
C LYS A 311 25.96 12.82 11.63
N SER A 312 24.92 12.51 10.91
CA SER A 312 24.54 13.20 9.67
C SER A 312 23.40 14.19 9.84
N LEU A 313 22.89 14.34 11.06
CA LEU A 313 21.86 15.33 11.35
C LEU A 313 22.38 16.75 11.18
N PRO A 314 21.54 17.67 10.63
CA PRO A 314 21.88 19.09 10.57
C PRO A 314 22.08 19.70 11.96
N VAL A 315 23.05 20.59 12.07
CA VAL A 315 23.25 21.37 13.30
C VAL A 315 22.01 22.21 13.58
N ASN A 316 21.64 22.32 14.86
CA ASN A 316 20.44 23.02 15.35
C ASN A 316 19.08 22.41 14.93
N CYS A 317 19.05 21.21 14.32
CA CYS A 317 17.80 20.47 14.17
C CYS A 317 17.28 20.02 15.55
N TYR A 318 16.05 19.56 15.58
CA TYR A 318 15.42 19.01 16.79
C TYR A 318 15.36 17.50 16.73
N PHE A 319 15.63 16.79 17.83
CA PHE A 319 15.61 15.33 17.83
C PHE A 319 15.23 14.72 19.16
N ASN A 320 14.83 13.45 19.16
CA ASN A 320 14.74 12.57 20.32
C ASN A 320 15.00 11.11 19.91
N ILE A 321 15.33 10.28 20.91
CA ILE A 321 15.50 8.83 20.75
C ILE A 321 14.54 8.14 21.69
N VAL A 322 13.70 7.27 21.17
CA VAL A 322 12.71 6.48 21.86
C VAL A 322 13.09 5.00 21.74
N ARG A 323 13.39 4.34 22.84
CA ARG A 323 13.58 2.89 22.89
C ARG A 323 12.30 2.21 23.36
N PHE A 324 11.87 1.16 22.70
CA PHE A 324 10.66 0.45 23.10
C PHE A 324 10.86 -1.06 23.21
N GLY A 325 10.00 -1.68 23.98
CA GLY A 325 9.86 -3.11 24.22
C GLY A 325 8.52 -3.33 24.93
N SER A 326 8.45 -3.95 26.09
CA SER A 326 7.22 -4.00 26.92
C SER A 326 6.77 -2.62 27.42
N GLN A 327 7.67 -1.65 27.42
CA GLN A 327 7.44 -0.22 27.71
C GLN A 327 8.40 0.61 26.86
N TYR A 328 8.16 1.92 26.77
CA TYR A 328 9.07 2.81 26.06
C TYR A 328 9.80 3.77 27.02
N LYS A 329 10.98 4.23 26.58
CA LYS A 329 11.81 5.20 27.29
C LYS A 329 12.34 6.21 26.26
N THR A 330 12.21 7.50 26.58
CA THR A 330 12.74 8.59 25.77
C THR A 330 14.10 9.06 26.31
N LEU A 331 14.96 9.57 25.42
CA LEU A 331 16.23 10.19 25.84
C LEU A 331 15.97 11.50 26.57
N PHE A 332 15.08 12.34 26.03
CA PHE A 332 14.66 13.60 26.64
C PHE A 332 13.19 13.52 27.06
N ASN A 333 12.85 14.24 28.14
CA ASN A 333 11.46 14.31 28.62
C ASN A 333 10.57 15.13 27.68
N GLU A 334 11.14 16.15 27.05
CA GLU A 334 10.48 16.92 26.01
C GLU A 334 10.35 16.06 24.74
N ILE A 335 9.39 16.42 23.87
CA ILE A 335 9.17 15.69 22.62
C ILE A 335 10.42 15.70 21.74
N THR A 336 11.13 16.82 21.68
CA THR A 336 12.42 16.96 21.00
C THR A 336 13.32 17.97 21.71
N ALA A 337 14.64 17.78 21.62
CA ALA A 337 15.65 18.73 22.07
C ALA A 337 16.53 19.19 20.90
N VAL A 338 17.15 20.35 21.01
CA VAL A 338 18.05 20.89 19.99
C VAL A 338 19.30 20.02 19.84
N TYR A 339 19.72 19.72 18.62
CA TYR A 339 20.98 19.06 18.32
C TYR A 339 22.15 20.01 18.56
N ASN A 340 22.73 19.93 19.73
CA ASN A 340 23.91 20.63 20.17
C ASN A 340 24.94 19.64 20.75
N GLU A 341 26.15 20.08 21.04
CA GLU A 341 27.23 19.21 21.47
C GLU A 341 26.90 18.37 22.72
N ASN A 342 26.27 18.99 23.74
CA ASN A 342 25.90 18.29 24.98
C ASN A 342 24.83 17.20 24.75
N ASN A 343 23.74 17.55 24.03
CA ASN A 343 22.68 16.63 23.72
C ASN A 343 23.17 15.52 22.76
N ALA A 344 24.10 15.86 21.85
CA ALA A 344 24.74 14.91 20.95
C ALA A 344 25.58 13.87 21.69
N GLN A 345 26.37 14.29 22.70
CA GLN A 345 27.14 13.37 23.52
C GLN A 345 26.26 12.41 24.32
N GLN A 346 25.14 12.89 24.90
CA GLN A 346 24.19 12.05 25.61
C GLN A 346 23.55 11.01 24.67
N ALA A 347 23.15 11.42 23.47
CA ALA A 347 22.57 10.52 22.48
C ALA A 347 23.59 9.46 22.01
N GLU A 348 24.81 9.85 21.68
CA GLU A 348 25.86 8.92 21.28
C GLU A 348 26.18 7.90 22.37
N GLN A 349 26.21 8.31 23.63
CA GLN A 349 26.40 7.41 24.75
C GLN A 349 25.24 6.41 24.86
N LEU A 350 23.97 6.88 24.75
CA LEU A 350 22.80 6.01 24.75
C LEU A 350 22.85 4.99 23.63
N ILE A 351 23.17 5.43 22.38
CA ILE A 351 23.21 4.54 21.21
C ILE A 351 24.30 3.46 21.40
N LYS A 352 25.49 3.83 21.86
CA LYS A 352 26.58 2.87 22.09
C LYS A 352 26.26 1.81 23.16
N GLN A 353 25.47 2.17 24.17
CA GLN A 353 25.09 1.29 25.28
C GLN A 353 23.76 0.56 25.04
N MET A 354 23.04 0.85 23.95
CA MET A 354 21.74 0.29 23.66
C MET A 354 21.79 -1.24 23.56
N GLN A 355 20.87 -1.92 24.25
CA GLN A 355 20.73 -3.37 24.29
C GLN A 355 19.29 -3.78 24.07
N ALA A 356 19.05 -5.05 23.76
CA ALA A 356 17.72 -5.67 23.65
C ALA A 356 17.24 -6.08 25.07
N ASP A 357 16.97 -5.11 25.92
CA ASP A 357 16.74 -5.26 27.37
C ASP A 357 15.33 -4.88 27.84
N LEU A 358 14.40 -4.56 26.90
CA LEU A 358 13.07 -4.06 27.24
C LEU A 358 11.95 -5.11 27.10
N GLY A 359 12.27 -6.39 26.85
CA GLY A 359 11.32 -7.51 26.90
C GLY A 359 10.47 -7.65 25.65
N GLY A 360 9.14 -7.51 25.74
CA GLY A 360 8.19 -7.65 24.62
C GLY A 360 8.24 -6.49 23.64
N THR A 361 7.29 -6.45 22.66
CA THR A 361 7.30 -5.49 21.53
C THR A 361 6.00 -4.68 21.49
N GLU A 362 5.88 -3.65 22.36
CA GLU A 362 4.70 -2.78 22.45
C GLU A 362 4.94 -1.47 21.70
N LEU A 363 4.70 -1.48 20.37
CA LEU A 363 4.94 -0.33 19.49
C LEU A 363 3.81 0.71 19.56
N LEU A 364 2.58 0.33 19.90
CA LEU A 364 1.43 1.23 19.89
C LEU A 364 1.63 2.45 20.80
N ARG A 365 2.17 2.23 22.01
CA ARG A 365 2.35 3.30 23.00
C ARG A 365 3.30 4.43 22.55
N PRO A 366 4.51 4.16 22.03
CA PRO A 366 5.35 5.24 21.51
C PRO A 366 4.73 5.97 20.33
N ILE A 367 3.94 5.29 19.49
CA ILE A 367 3.22 5.95 18.39
C ILE A 367 2.06 6.83 18.92
N GLN A 368 1.32 6.38 19.95
CA GLN A 368 0.32 7.20 20.62
C GLN A 368 0.93 8.46 21.22
N TRP A 369 2.08 8.31 21.90
CA TRP A 369 2.81 9.45 22.43
C TRP A 369 3.21 10.46 21.34
N LEU A 370 3.62 10.01 20.15
CA LEU A 370 3.89 10.90 19.02
C LEU A 370 2.63 11.64 18.55
N LYS A 371 1.49 10.95 18.50
CA LYS A 371 0.21 11.54 18.08
C LYS A 371 -0.27 12.63 19.06
N GLU A 372 -0.12 12.39 20.35
CA GLU A 372 -0.51 13.35 21.40
C GLU A 372 0.39 14.60 21.40
N ASN A 373 1.61 14.49 20.86
CA ASN A 373 2.59 15.56 20.79
C ASN A 373 2.87 15.94 19.35
N VAL A 374 1.96 16.71 18.75
CA VAL A 374 2.11 17.19 17.36
C VAL A 374 3.36 18.04 17.17
N PRO A 375 3.98 18.04 15.96
CA PRO A 375 5.13 18.91 15.68
C PRO A 375 4.79 20.39 15.89
N SER A 376 5.77 21.17 16.28
CA SER A 376 5.59 22.62 16.34
C SER A 376 5.22 23.17 14.95
N GLN A 377 4.44 24.26 14.91
CA GLN A 377 3.95 24.86 13.67
C GLN A 377 5.12 25.14 12.70
N GLY A 378 4.97 24.71 11.46
CA GLY A 378 5.98 24.85 10.40
C GLY A 378 7.06 23.77 10.40
N ARG A 379 7.04 22.80 11.32
CA ARG A 379 7.98 21.66 11.32
C ARG A 379 7.33 20.41 10.74
N ALA A 380 8.11 19.67 9.96
CA ALA A 380 7.76 18.31 9.54
C ALA A 380 8.53 17.31 10.40
N ARG A 381 7.82 16.31 10.90
CA ARG A 381 8.42 15.23 11.71
C ARG A 381 8.89 14.09 10.83
N GLN A 382 10.18 13.76 10.93
CA GLN A 382 10.80 12.61 10.31
C GLN A 382 11.03 11.54 11.38
N VAL A 383 10.37 10.40 11.28
CA VAL A 383 10.51 9.29 12.22
C VAL A 383 11.33 8.19 11.58
N PHE A 384 12.43 7.78 12.20
CA PHE A 384 13.20 6.60 11.82
C PHE A 384 12.87 5.46 12.77
N LEU A 385 12.17 4.45 12.27
CA LEU A 385 11.71 3.32 13.07
C LEU A 385 12.48 2.06 12.68
N LEU A 386 13.23 1.51 13.62
CA LEU A 386 14.06 0.31 13.44
C LEU A 386 13.48 -0.83 14.28
N THR A 387 13.08 -1.92 13.64
CA THR A 387 12.42 -3.06 14.30
C THR A 387 12.60 -4.35 13.49
N ASP A 388 12.45 -5.51 14.10
CA ASP A 388 12.22 -6.77 13.40
C ASP A 388 10.71 -7.02 13.14
N GLY A 389 9.84 -6.20 13.75
CA GLY A 389 8.43 -6.08 13.43
C GLY A 389 7.52 -7.16 13.97
N GLU A 390 7.92 -7.92 14.97
CA GLU A 390 7.05 -8.94 15.58
C GLU A 390 6.05 -8.31 16.57
N ILE A 391 4.94 -7.78 16.06
CA ILE A 391 3.83 -7.25 16.87
C ILE A 391 2.50 -7.91 16.49
N SER A 392 1.58 -8.01 17.45
CA SER A 392 0.26 -8.63 17.26
C SER A 392 -0.82 -7.69 16.74
N ASN A 393 -0.63 -6.38 16.88
CA ASN A 393 -1.63 -5.33 16.61
C ASN A 393 -1.22 -4.40 15.46
N VAL A 394 -0.72 -4.98 14.36
CA VAL A 394 -0.22 -4.24 13.18
C VAL A 394 -1.25 -3.25 12.66
N THR A 395 -2.50 -3.67 12.47
CA THR A 395 -3.56 -2.81 11.92
C THR A 395 -3.79 -1.57 12.77
N GLU A 396 -3.88 -1.73 14.10
CA GLU A 396 -4.10 -0.61 15.03
C GLU A 396 -2.95 0.41 14.99
N VAL A 397 -1.71 -0.08 14.91
CA VAL A 397 -0.52 0.77 14.76
C VAL A 397 -0.52 1.53 13.44
N LEU A 398 -0.85 0.87 12.32
CA LEU A 398 -0.89 1.49 11.01
C LEU A 398 -1.99 2.56 10.91
N ASP A 399 -3.15 2.31 11.48
CA ASP A 399 -4.25 3.27 11.52
C ASP A 399 -3.87 4.53 12.31
N LEU A 400 -3.19 4.32 13.44
CA LEU A 400 -2.68 5.43 14.22
C LEU A 400 -1.64 6.25 13.46
N CYS A 401 -0.69 5.60 12.78
CA CYS A 401 0.31 6.27 11.92
C CYS A 401 -0.34 7.08 10.80
N ARG A 402 -1.36 6.52 10.15
CA ARG A 402 -2.10 7.19 9.09
C ARG A 402 -2.76 8.48 9.56
N SER A 403 -3.28 8.52 10.79
CA SER A 403 -3.85 9.73 11.37
C SER A 403 -2.83 10.88 11.58
N MET A 404 -1.53 10.60 11.48
CA MET A 404 -0.44 11.57 11.62
C MET A 404 0.22 11.93 10.27
N ALA A 405 -0.22 11.34 9.16
CA ALA A 405 0.43 11.46 7.86
C ALA A 405 0.54 12.91 7.33
N THR A 406 -0.32 13.82 7.81
CA THR A 406 -0.29 15.25 7.46
C THR A 406 0.89 16.03 8.05
N SER A 407 1.57 15.48 9.07
CA SER A 407 2.68 16.16 9.77
C SER A 407 3.87 15.26 10.04
N THR A 408 3.73 13.96 9.85
CA THR A 408 4.74 12.96 10.23
C THR A 408 4.99 12.01 9.08
N ARG A 409 6.26 11.75 8.79
CA ARG A 409 6.74 10.80 7.79
C ARG A 409 7.58 9.72 8.48
N ILE A 410 7.32 8.45 8.21
CA ILE A 410 8.01 7.32 8.84
C ILE A 410 8.92 6.62 7.85
N PHE A 411 10.21 6.58 8.17
CA PHE A 411 11.22 5.76 7.53
C PHE A 411 11.40 4.48 8.34
N SER A 412 10.92 3.35 7.83
CA SER A 412 10.91 2.09 8.54
C SER A 412 12.00 1.14 8.08
N PHE A 413 12.70 0.53 9.03
CA PHE A 413 13.83 -0.37 8.80
C PHE A 413 13.52 -1.73 9.40
N GLY A 414 13.33 -2.71 8.52
CA GLY A 414 13.15 -4.11 8.92
C GLY A 414 14.50 -4.80 9.07
N LEU A 415 14.83 -5.25 10.26
CA LEU A 415 16.14 -5.83 10.60
C LEU A 415 16.08 -7.37 10.67
N GLY A 416 17.11 -8.04 10.15
CA GLY A 416 17.25 -9.49 10.21
C GLY A 416 16.81 -10.20 8.92
N GLN A 417 16.78 -11.55 8.97
CA GLN A 417 16.40 -12.39 7.82
C GLN A 417 14.89 -12.36 7.54
N SER A 418 14.07 -12.21 8.57
CA SER A 418 12.61 -12.39 8.48
C SER A 418 11.82 -11.29 9.20
N PRO A 419 12.07 -9.99 8.91
CA PRO A 419 11.31 -8.91 9.54
C PRO A 419 9.85 -8.92 9.04
N SER A 420 8.91 -8.45 9.85
CA SER A 420 7.50 -8.30 9.46
C SER A 420 7.36 -7.30 8.32
N ARG A 421 7.19 -7.83 7.09
CA ARG A 421 7.05 -6.99 5.90
C ARG A 421 5.79 -6.14 5.94
N ALA A 422 4.68 -6.70 6.43
CA ALA A 422 3.40 -6.00 6.56
C ALA A 422 3.55 -4.75 7.44
N LEU A 423 4.17 -4.87 8.63
CA LEU A 423 4.40 -3.72 9.49
C LEU A 423 5.37 -2.71 8.85
N VAL A 424 6.55 -3.17 8.42
CA VAL A 424 7.61 -2.27 7.91
C VAL A 424 7.14 -1.51 6.67
N LYS A 425 6.53 -2.19 5.69
CA LYS A 425 5.95 -1.52 4.52
C LYS A 425 4.77 -0.64 4.87
N GLY A 426 3.88 -1.13 5.73
CA GLY A 426 2.68 -0.42 6.15
C GLY A 426 3.00 0.90 6.83
N LEU A 427 3.94 0.94 7.79
CA LEU A 427 4.39 2.15 8.48
C LEU A 427 4.87 3.24 7.51
N ALA A 428 5.70 2.86 6.54
CA ALA A 428 6.19 3.78 5.53
C ALA A 428 5.06 4.29 4.63
N ARG A 429 4.26 3.38 4.06
CA ARG A 429 3.20 3.71 3.12
C ARG A 429 2.11 4.59 3.71
N THR A 430 1.70 4.32 4.94
CA THR A 430 0.64 5.09 5.62
C THR A 430 1.02 6.55 5.88
N THR A 431 2.31 6.89 5.83
CA THR A 431 2.83 8.24 6.12
C THR A 431 3.64 8.84 4.95
N ASN A 432 3.49 8.32 3.73
CA ASN A 432 4.29 8.69 2.57
C ASN A 432 5.81 8.65 2.82
N GLY A 433 6.23 7.70 3.69
CA GLY A 433 7.62 7.47 4.02
C GLY A 433 8.29 6.45 3.11
N ARG A 434 9.38 5.90 3.60
CA ARG A 434 10.16 4.89 2.88
C ARG A 434 10.45 3.71 3.79
N PHE A 435 10.63 2.55 3.20
CA PHE A 435 11.03 1.36 3.94
C PHE A 435 12.26 0.71 3.31
N VAL A 436 13.01 0.01 4.15
CA VAL A 436 14.16 -0.78 3.72
C VAL A 436 14.32 -2.00 4.61
N PHE A 437 14.81 -3.09 4.04
CA PHE A 437 15.14 -4.30 4.79
C PHE A 437 16.64 -4.46 4.84
N ILE A 438 17.18 -4.60 6.06
CA ILE A 438 18.62 -4.76 6.30
C ILE A 438 18.88 -6.22 6.73
N PRO A 439 19.43 -7.07 5.82
CA PRO A 439 19.78 -8.44 6.17
C PRO A 439 20.91 -8.51 7.19
N PRO A 440 21.03 -9.63 7.94
CA PRO A 440 22.18 -9.85 8.82
C PRO A 440 23.49 -9.77 8.05
N ASN A 441 24.53 -9.27 8.71
CA ASN A 441 25.90 -9.15 8.17
C ASN A 441 26.04 -8.28 6.92
N SER A 442 25.04 -7.44 6.60
CA SER A 442 25.14 -6.47 5.50
C SER A 442 25.75 -5.14 5.97
N SER A 443 26.37 -4.39 5.05
CA SER A 443 26.78 -3.01 5.34
C SER A 443 25.54 -2.13 5.44
N VAL A 444 25.39 -1.47 6.57
CA VAL A 444 24.24 -0.61 6.88
C VAL A 444 24.30 0.72 6.11
N ASP A 445 25.49 1.13 5.69
CA ASP A 445 25.78 2.46 5.14
C ASP A 445 24.94 2.80 3.91
N LEU A 446 24.80 1.85 2.98
CA LEU A 446 24.03 2.05 1.74
C LEU A 446 22.55 2.27 2.05
N TYR A 447 21.98 1.43 2.92
CA TYR A 447 20.55 1.48 3.29
C TYR A 447 20.20 2.76 4.04
N VAL A 448 21.08 3.18 4.95
CA VAL A 448 20.91 4.39 5.75
C VAL A 448 21.12 5.65 4.92
N GLY A 449 22.16 5.69 4.09
CA GLY A 449 22.50 6.86 3.29
C GLY A 449 21.37 7.31 2.37
N GLU A 450 20.74 6.38 1.66
CA GLU A 450 19.61 6.66 0.78
C GLU A 450 18.40 7.22 1.54
N GLN A 451 18.04 6.59 2.66
CA GLN A 451 16.90 7.03 3.47
C GLN A 451 17.14 8.38 4.13
N LEU A 452 18.36 8.62 4.58
CA LEU A 452 18.75 9.88 5.18
C LEU A 452 18.71 11.03 4.17
N GLN A 453 19.23 10.83 2.96
CA GLN A 453 19.16 11.82 1.88
C GLN A 453 17.70 12.26 1.65
N LYS A 454 16.77 11.31 1.64
CA LYS A 454 15.33 11.59 1.49
C LYS A 454 14.73 12.31 2.69
N ALA A 455 15.13 11.97 3.91
CA ALA A 455 14.63 12.60 5.12
C ALA A 455 15.13 14.04 5.33
N LEU A 456 16.30 14.37 4.77
CA LEU A 456 16.89 15.70 4.82
C LEU A 456 16.38 16.65 3.74
N GLN A 457 15.59 16.15 2.77
CA GLN A 457 15.04 16.99 1.72
C GLN A 457 14.12 18.08 2.29
N PRO A 458 14.15 19.28 1.72
CA PRO A 458 13.19 20.32 2.05
C PRO A 458 11.76 19.81 1.88
N CYS A 459 10.87 20.19 2.80
CA CYS A 459 9.47 19.86 2.69
C CYS A 459 8.60 21.12 2.82
N ILE A 460 7.46 21.07 2.14
CA ILE A 460 6.45 22.14 2.16
C ILE A 460 5.25 21.57 2.91
N THR A 461 4.86 22.25 3.98
CA THR A 461 3.65 21.94 4.75
C THR A 461 2.50 22.88 4.37
N ASN A 462 1.28 22.58 4.82
CA ASN A 462 0.09 23.39 4.57
C ASN A 462 -0.20 23.61 3.08
N VAL A 463 -0.13 22.54 2.31
CA VAL A 463 -0.46 22.54 0.87
C VAL A 463 -1.92 22.21 0.66
N HIS A 464 -2.51 22.77 -0.38
CA HIS A 464 -3.86 22.42 -0.82
C HIS A 464 -3.95 22.45 -2.36
N ALA A 465 -4.83 21.62 -2.91
CA ALA A 465 -5.08 21.59 -4.34
C ALA A 465 -6.28 22.48 -4.67
N LYS A 466 -6.06 23.45 -5.55
CA LYS A 466 -7.13 24.30 -6.11
C LYS A 466 -7.53 23.77 -7.47
N TRP A 467 -8.78 23.40 -7.59
CA TRP A 467 -9.36 22.90 -8.81
C TRP A 467 -10.20 23.98 -9.48
N ASN A 468 -9.96 24.20 -10.76
CA ASN A 468 -10.74 25.07 -11.60
C ASN A 468 -11.32 24.25 -12.76
N LEU A 469 -12.42 23.54 -12.50
CA LEU A 469 -13.01 22.56 -13.41
C LEU A 469 -14.43 22.90 -13.85
N GLY A 470 -14.92 24.12 -13.50
CA GLY A 470 -16.25 24.58 -13.87
C GLY A 470 -17.41 23.99 -13.06
N THR A 471 -17.14 23.05 -12.18
CA THR A 471 -18.10 22.43 -11.24
C THR A 471 -17.43 22.19 -9.89
N PRO A 472 -18.18 22.10 -8.79
CA PRO A 472 -17.65 21.66 -7.52
C PRO A 472 -17.05 20.26 -7.64
N VAL A 473 -16.01 20.00 -6.85
CA VAL A 473 -15.31 18.71 -6.86
C VAL A 473 -15.12 18.17 -5.44
N GLN A 474 -15.14 16.85 -5.33
CA GLN A 474 -14.68 16.14 -4.16
C GLN A 474 -13.21 15.77 -4.33
N THR A 475 -12.34 16.38 -3.52
CA THR A 475 -10.89 16.11 -3.56
C THR A 475 -10.55 14.88 -2.71
N ALA A 476 -9.63 14.03 -3.20
CA ALA A 476 -9.03 12.92 -2.47
C ALA A 476 -7.50 12.93 -2.65
N PRO A 477 -6.70 12.86 -1.59
CA PRO A 477 -7.10 12.92 -0.18
C PRO A 477 -7.69 14.31 0.18
N THR A 478 -8.55 14.37 1.18
CA THR A 478 -9.19 15.64 1.63
C THR A 478 -8.19 16.56 2.31
N GLN A 479 -7.18 15.99 2.98
CA GLN A 479 -6.06 16.71 3.56
C GLN A 479 -4.76 16.22 2.91
N LEU A 480 -4.03 17.15 2.30
CA LEU A 480 -2.79 16.80 1.63
C LEU A 480 -1.64 16.64 2.63
N PRO A 481 -0.80 15.59 2.46
CA PRO A 481 0.40 15.44 3.25
C PRO A 481 1.46 16.49 2.88
N PRO A 482 2.52 16.66 3.71
CA PRO A 482 3.67 17.48 3.35
C PRO A 482 4.28 17.04 2.02
N VAL A 483 4.72 18.00 1.22
CA VAL A 483 5.30 17.79 -0.10
C VAL A 483 6.82 17.91 -0.02
N TYR A 484 7.54 16.92 -0.51
CA TYR A 484 8.99 16.85 -0.49
C TYR A 484 9.57 16.97 -1.90
N VAL A 485 10.78 17.51 -2.00
CA VAL A 485 11.53 17.60 -3.26
C VAL A 485 11.66 16.22 -3.90
N ASN A 486 11.35 16.13 -5.20
CA ASN A 486 11.42 14.90 -5.98
C ASN A 486 10.57 13.73 -5.46
N ASP A 487 9.61 13.99 -4.60
CA ASP A 487 8.57 13.01 -4.24
C ASP A 487 7.33 13.21 -5.11
N CYS A 488 6.48 12.19 -5.16
CA CYS A 488 5.26 12.17 -5.95
C CYS A 488 4.06 12.39 -5.03
N LEU A 489 3.34 13.51 -5.22
CA LEU A 489 2.05 13.74 -4.58
C LEU A 489 0.93 13.53 -5.59
N ILE A 490 0.10 12.52 -5.36
CA ILE A 490 -1.08 12.24 -6.19
C ILE A 490 -2.32 12.80 -5.49
N VAL A 491 -3.12 13.55 -6.25
CA VAL A 491 -4.39 14.14 -5.79
C VAL A 491 -5.46 13.89 -6.83
N TYR A 492 -6.65 13.56 -6.38
CA TYR A 492 -7.81 13.30 -7.24
C TYR A 492 -8.89 14.35 -7.06
N ALA A 493 -9.64 14.60 -8.14
CA ALA A 493 -10.91 15.31 -8.10
C ALA A 493 -12.00 14.44 -8.73
N LEU A 494 -13.08 14.22 -8.00
CA LEU A 494 -14.34 13.67 -8.53
C LEU A 494 -15.29 14.84 -8.78
N LEU A 495 -15.78 14.99 -10.01
CA LEU A 495 -16.68 16.06 -10.39
C LEU A 495 -18.10 15.73 -9.90
N GLU A 496 -18.78 16.71 -9.30
CA GLU A 496 -20.18 16.57 -8.92
C GLU A 496 -21.09 16.51 -10.16
N ASP A 497 -20.79 17.34 -11.16
CA ASP A 497 -21.47 17.30 -12.46
C ASP A 497 -20.52 16.80 -13.54
N LYS A 498 -20.70 15.54 -13.93
CA LYS A 498 -19.91 14.87 -14.98
C LYS A 498 -20.22 15.38 -16.39
N THR A 499 -21.26 16.19 -16.57
CA THR A 499 -21.65 16.72 -17.87
C THR A 499 -20.92 18.01 -18.26
N VAL A 500 -20.26 18.67 -17.28
CA VAL A 500 -19.49 19.88 -17.51
C VAL A 500 -18.22 19.53 -18.31
N PRO A 501 -18.06 20.07 -19.54
CA PRO A 501 -16.86 19.81 -20.32
C PRO A 501 -15.68 20.61 -19.76
N PHE A 502 -14.48 20.02 -19.87
CA PHE A 502 -13.25 20.76 -19.63
C PHE A 502 -13.02 21.77 -20.76
N ASP A 503 -12.61 22.97 -20.39
CA ASP A 503 -12.31 24.07 -21.31
C ASP A 503 -10.84 24.55 -21.15
N HIS A 504 -10.48 25.60 -21.89
CA HIS A 504 -9.13 26.17 -21.86
C HIS A 504 -8.74 26.83 -20.52
N ASN A 505 -9.71 27.05 -19.61
CA ASN A 505 -9.49 27.56 -18.26
C ASN A 505 -9.40 26.42 -17.23
N SER A 506 -9.78 25.20 -17.63
CA SER A 506 -9.72 24.05 -16.71
C SER A 506 -8.28 23.79 -16.29
N SER A 507 -8.06 23.78 -14.98
CA SER A 507 -6.71 23.67 -14.42
C SER A 507 -6.75 23.08 -13.00
N VAL A 508 -5.61 22.57 -12.58
CA VAL A 508 -5.32 22.24 -11.20
C VAL A 508 -4.05 22.95 -10.77
N GLU A 509 -4.03 23.44 -9.55
CA GLU A 509 -2.92 24.17 -8.98
C GLU A 509 -2.65 23.69 -7.55
N LEU A 510 -1.39 23.41 -7.23
CA LEU A 510 -0.96 23.14 -5.86
C LEU A 510 -0.51 24.45 -5.22
N GLN A 511 -1.19 24.85 -4.16
CA GLN A 511 -0.97 26.13 -3.46
C GLN A 511 -0.49 25.90 -2.03
N ILE A 512 0.24 26.89 -1.47
CA ILE A 512 0.80 26.86 -0.13
C ILE A 512 0.14 27.92 0.75
N GLY A 513 -0.25 27.49 1.97
CA GLY A 513 -0.66 28.39 3.04
C GLY A 513 -1.87 29.24 2.73
N SER A 514 -1.98 30.36 3.43
CA SER A 514 -3.04 31.35 3.25
C SER A 514 -2.78 32.35 2.11
N ASP A 515 -1.57 32.36 1.55
CA ASP A 515 -1.12 33.34 0.56
C ASP A 515 -1.39 32.88 -0.89
N ASP A 516 -2.04 31.75 -1.07
CA ASP A 516 -2.40 31.14 -2.38
C ASP A 516 -1.22 31.06 -3.37
N ARG A 517 0.01 30.90 -2.86
CA ARG A 517 1.19 30.83 -3.72
C ARG A 517 1.29 29.48 -4.39
N SER A 518 1.33 29.46 -5.72
CA SER A 518 1.44 28.27 -6.54
C SER A 518 2.84 27.67 -6.52
N ILE A 519 2.92 26.33 -6.38
CA ILE A 519 4.14 25.53 -6.51
C ILE A 519 4.08 24.53 -7.66
N GLY A 520 2.94 24.42 -8.31
CA GLY A 520 2.76 23.58 -9.48
C GLY A 520 1.39 23.78 -10.07
N MET A 521 1.30 23.86 -11.40
CA MET A 521 0.05 24.04 -12.12
C MET A 521 0.03 23.19 -13.38
N ALA A 522 -1.11 22.59 -13.67
CA ALA A 522 -1.38 21.97 -14.96
C ALA A 522 -2.72 22.42 -15.53
N LYS A 523 -2.76 22.61 -16.85
CA LYS A 523 -3.99 22.83 -17.62
C LYS A 523 -4.58 21.48 -18.03
N ILE A 524 -5.91 21.41 -18.04
CA ILE A 524 -6.67 20.22 -18.36
C ILE A 524 -7.45 20.50 -19.63
N ASN A 525 -6.86 20.20 -20.77
CA ASN A 525 -7.40 20.63 -22.07
C ASN A 525 -8.13 19.54 -22.85
N HIS A 526 -8.01 18.26 -22.45
CA HIS A 526 -8.50 17.18 -23.28
C HIS A 526 -8.80 15.90 -22.49
N ILE A 527 -9.92 15.27 -22.78
CA ILE A 527 -10.23 13.91 -22.34
C ILE A 527 -9.72 12.96 -23.43
N PRO A 528 -8.85 11.99 -23.10
CA PRO A 528 -8.41 11.01 -24.07
C PRO A 528 -9.58 10.25 -24.70
N SER A 529 -9.50 9.96 -26.00
CA SER A 529 -10.52 9.22 -26.76
C SER A 529 -10.57 7.72 -26.42
N VAL A 530 -9.63 7.21 -25.64
CA VAL A 530 -9.60 5.80 -25.22
C VAL A 530 -10.67 5.58 -24.17
N SER A 531 -11.51 4.56 -24.33
CA SER A 531 -12.54 4.19 -23.36
C SER A 531 -11.89 3.93 -22.00
N SER A 532 -12.18 4.77 -21.02
CA SER A 532 -11.67 4.58 -19.67
C SER A 532 -12.54 3.57 -18.94
N ASN A 533 -11.92 2.64 -18.24
CA ASN A 533 -12.60 1.75 -17.29
C ASN A 533 -12.85 2.45 -15.95
N GLU A 534 -13.03 3.78 -15.95
CA GLU A 534 -13.17 4.59 -14.74
C GLU A 534 -11.99 4.43 -13.76
N THR A 535 -10.79 4.27 -14.30
CA THR A 535 -9.56 4.00 -13.53
C THR A 535 -9.29 5.07 -12.47
N ILE A 536 -9.40 6.35 -12.86
CA ILE A 536 -9.12 7.49 -11.98
C ILE A 536 -10.22 7.61 -10.93
N ALA A 537 -11.49 7.46 -11.32
CA ALA A 537 -12.61 7.50 -10.39
C ALA A 537 -12.52 6.41 -9.32
N ARG A 538 -12.10 5.20 -9.70
CA ARG A 538 -11.90 4.08 -8.76
C ARG A 538 -10.74 4.31 -7.80
N LEU A 539 -9.63 4.87 -8.26
CA LEU A 539 -8.52 5.24 -7.38
C LEU A 539 -8.93 6.35 -6.41
N ALA A 540 -9.65 7.36 -6.89
CA ALA A 540 -10.19 8.43 -6.04
C ALA A 540 -11.17 7.87 -4.98
N ALA A 541 -12.08 6.99 -5.39
CA ALA A 541 -13.02 6.33 -4.47
C ALA A 541 -12.28 5.49 -3.42
N LYS A 542 -11.24 4.74 -3.82
CA LYS A 542 -10.39 3.97 -2.89
C LYS A 542 -9.73 4.88 -1.85
N ALA A 543 -9.16 6.01 -2.28
CA ALA A 543 -8.54 6.98 -1.39
C ALA A 543 -9.56 7.53 -0.36
N LEU A 544 -10.77 7.91 -0.82
CA LEU A 544 -11.84 8.39 0.05
C LEU A 544 -12.35 7.31 1.01
N ILE A 545 -12.49 6.06 0.56
CA ILE A 545 -12.90 4.93 1.41
C ILE A 545 -11.88 4.74 2.53
N LEU A 546 -10.59 4.76 2.21
CA LEU A 546 -9.53 4.64 3.21
C LEU A 546 -9.59 5.77 4.23
N GLU A 547 -9.81 7.01 3.81
CA GLU A 547 -9.99 8.15 4.73
C GLU A 547 -11.22 7.95 5.65
N LEU A 548 -12.35 7.54 5.09
CA LEU A 548 -13.59 7.30 5.86
C LEU A 548 -13.44 6.15 6.86
N GLN A 549 -12.75 5.09 6.49
CA GLN A 549 -12.45 3.97 7.40
C GLN A 549 -11.62 4.41 8.60
N HIS A 550 -10.70 5.37 8.40
CA HIS A 550 -9.77 5.85 9.44
C HIS A 550 -10.33 7.01 10.27
N ALA A 551 -11.27 7.79 9.74
CA ALA A 551 -11.97 8.82 10.51
C ALA A 551 -12.78 8.27 11.70
N LYS A 552 -13.07 6.97 11.70
CA LYS A 552 -13.84 6.25 12.75
C LYS A 552 -13.04 5.82 13.99
N LEU A 553 -11.73 6.05 14.05
CA LEU A 553 -10.99 5.76 15.28
C LEU A 553 -11.45 6.71 16.39
N PRO A 554 -12.04 6.21 17.48
CA PRO A 554 -12.50 7.06 18.57
C PRO A 554 -11.32 7.85 19.12
N SER A 555 -11.50 9.15 19.25
CA SER A 555 -10.58 10.00 20.00
C SER A 555 -10.40 9.38 21.38
N SER A 556 -9.19 8.92 21.68
CA SER A 556 -8.84 8.12 22.85
C SER A 556 -8.98 8.94 24.14
N ASN A 557 -10.17 9.00 24.70
CA ASN A 557 -10.40 9.21 26.14
C ASN A 557 -10.64 7.90 26.90
N MET A 558 -10.38 6.73 26.29
CA MET A 558 -10.48 5.46 26.99
C MET A 558 -9.23 5.19 27.82
N LYS A 559 -9.39 5.28 29.14
CA LYS A 559 -8.42 4.78 30.13
C LYS A 559 -8.16 3.31 29.87
N ILE A 560 -6.88 2.96 29.76
CA ILE A 560 -6.40 1.59 29.53
C ILE A 560 -6.83 0.68 30.67
N GLY A 561 -7.85 -0.15 30.43
CA GLY A 561 -8.28 -1.24 31.30
C GLY A 561 -8.01 -2.60 30.64
N SER A 562 -7.85 -3.65 31.47
CA SER A 562 -7.66 -5.03 31.00
C SER A 562 -8.79 -5.48 30.06
N THR A 563 -8.57 -6.51 29.27
CA THR A 563 -9.55 -7.08 28.31
C THR A 563 -10.91 -7.39 28.96
N GLN A 564 -10.94 -7.74 30.25
CA GLN A 564 -12.18 -7.94 31.02
C GLN A 564 -12.91 -6.63 31.36
N ALA A 565 -12.18 -5.53 31.59
CA ALA A 565 -12.79 -4.22 31.82
C ALA A 565 -13.40 -3.66 30.52
N ARG A 566 -12.79 -3.90 29.37
CA ARG A 566 -13.35 -3.58 28.04
C ARG A 566 -14.68 -4.30 27.76
N PHE A 567 -14.78 -5.57 28.15
CA PHE A 567 -16.04 -6.33 27.96
C PHE A 567 -17.17 -5.82 28.88
N GLN A 568 -16.86 -5.41 30.10
CA GLN A 568 -17.83 -4.84 31.04
C GLN A 568 -18.24 -3.40 30.68
N GLU A 569 -17.34 -2.60 30.08
CA GLU A 569 -17.66 -1.26 29.59
C GLU A 569 -18.48 -1.32 28.29
N LEU A 570 -18.21 -2.26 27.38
CA LEU A 570 -19.03 -2.52 26.20
C LEU A 570 -20.47 -2.98 26.59
N GLN A 571 -20.61 -3.80 27.63
CA GLN A 571 -21.93 -4.16 28.15
C GLN A 571 -22.65 -2.97 28.83
N LYS A 572 -21.95 -2.09 29.53
CA LYS A 572 -22.52 -0.88 30.10
C LYS A 572 -22.87 0.20 29.07
N ALA A 573 -22.06 0.35 28.01
CA ALA A 573 -22.37 1.26 26.91
C ALA A 573 -23.59 0.82 26.07
N MET A 574 -23.91 -0.47 26.09
CA MET A 574 -25.15 -1.01 25.50
C MET A 574 -26.40 -0.72 26.34
N GLU A 575 -26.27 -0.24 27.56
CA GLU A 575 -27.41 0.01 28.47
C GLU A 575 -27.76 1.51 28.67
N THR A 576 -26.96 2.46 28.17
CA THR A 576 -27.23 3.89 28.32
C THR A 576 -27.55 4.55 26.98
N LYS A 577 -28.76 5.12 26.90
CA LYS A 577 -29.32 5.86 25.76
C LYS A 577 -28.63 7.21 25.49
N GLU A 578 -27.38 7.18 24.93
CA GLU A 578 -26.80 8.29 24.17
C GLU A 578 -26.55 7.88 22.71
N GLU A 579 -27.25 6.86 22.24
CA GLU A 579 -27.05 6.10 21.01
C GLU A 579 -27.48 6.81 19.71
N ASP A 580 -28.33 7.84 19.75
CA ASP A 580 -29.01 8.29 18.51
C ASP A 580 -28.18 9.20 17.59
N THR A 581 -27.09 9.80 18.05
CA THR A 581 -26.25 10.68 17.22
C THR A 581 -25.00 9.97 16.68
N GLU A 582 -24.40 9.07 17.44
CA GLU A 582 -23.21 8.31 16.98
C GLU A 582 -23.58 7.20 15.99
N THR A 583 -24.66 6.45 16.27
CA THR A 583 -25.19 5.43 15.34
C THR A 583 -25.63 6.02 14.00
N SER A 584 -26.24 7.23 13.99
CA SER A 584 -26.57 7.95 12.75
C SER A 584 -25.33 8.33 11.94
N SER A 585 -24.24 8.75 12.59
CA SER A 585 -22.97 9.10 11.94
C SER A 585 -22.26 7.85 11.38
N GLU A 586 -22.26 6.75 12.10
CA GLU A 586 -21.69 5.48 11.66
C GLU A 586 -22.42 4.88 10.48
N GLU A 587 -23.76 4.86 10.51
CA GLU A 587 -24.57 4.35 9.41
C GLU A 587 -24.41 5.22 8.16
N THR A 588 -24.36 6.55 8.31
CA THR A 588 -24.11 7.47 7.20
C THR A 588 -22.74 7.24 6.56
N THR A 589 -21.70 6.99 7.37
CA THR A 589 -20.35 6.70 6.88
C THR A 589 -20.31 5.34 6.18
N LYS A 590 -20.95 4.32 6.75
CA LYS A 590 -21.07 2.98 6.15
C LYS A 590 -21.76 3.05 4.79
N GLN A 591 -22.88 3.79 4.71
CA GLN A 591 -23.61 3.99 3.47
C GLN A 591 -22.77 4.73 2.41
N ARG A 592 -21.99 5.72 2.82
CA ARG A 592 -21.09 6.45 1.91
C ARG A 592 -19.96 5.56 1.38
N ILE A 593 -19.36 4.70 2.23
CA ILE A 593 -18.38 3.69 1.80
C ILE A 593 -19.00 2.74 0.78
N ILE A 594 -20.20 2.24 1.03
CA ILE A 594 -20.92 1.37 0.09
C ILE A 594 -21.14 2.08 -1.25
N THR A 595 -21.63 3.32 -1.22
CA THR A 595 -21.87 4.10 -2.45
C THR A 595 -20.60 4.36 -3.24
N LEU A 596 -19.45 4.56 -2.59
CA LEU A 596 -18.16 4.74 -3.24
C LEU A 596 -17.57 3.43 -3.78
N SER A 597 -17.99 2.29 -3.26
CA SER A 597 -17.49 0.96 -3.67
C SER A 597 -18.31 0.32 -4.81
N LEU A 598 -19.50 0.83 -5.09
CA LEU A 598 -20.36 0.44 -6.22
C LEU A 598 -20.06 1.27 -7.46
#